data_78a59aeb54d251a6f28f28fd01605336
#
_entry.id   78a59aeb54d251a6f28f28fd01605336
#
_cell.length_a   1.000
_cell.length_b   1.000
_cell.length_c   1.000
_cell.angle_alpha   90.00
_cell.angle_beta   90.00
_cell.angle_gamma   90.00
#
_symmetry.space_group_name_H-M   'P 1'
#
loop_
_entity.id
_entity.type
_entity.pdbx_description
1 polymer ?
#
loop_
_entity_poly.entity_id
_entity_poly.type
_entity_poly.pdbx_seq_one_letter_code
_entity_poly.pdbx_strand_id
1 'polypeptide(L)'
;MKKYTTKSIVDMKRLLILFFFLSSNVTFGQLTDSQLIDSLQVDVLKYFWDHAHPISKLSRERIHEDDWSFDQNTIAIGGSGFGFMNIIVGMQNGIIPQSDGVAHLNTALDFLENADRFHGAWSHWINGDTGATIPFSDFDDGGDLVETALLCQALICIREYFENGNSQEQLLAQKADLLWRGVEWNWYTNGENVLYWHWSPNYDWEMDFQIRGYNEALITYILAASSPDYPISTNVYHEGWARGGDIVSSSSQYDIPLVFNYNGADETVGPLFWAHYSYLALDPNGLSDSYANYWDLVRNHTDIIYEHCQENPFEYVGYDNNCWGLTASYSRNLDGTTGYSAHQPNNDKGVVTPTAALSSIAYSPTKSLNFMHYLYEETGDEYIGALGPYDAFSPHYEWKTERYLAIDQGTIGPMLENYKTQLFWNLFMNAPEIKQGLQNLGFTSSEYDLGVAEDIAHNSIQIFPNPALDMLNIISNTESIGSKFRVIDNLGRMVLFGSIAQENTIVDINSLSKGVYYIMIENQSVKQKIMKM
;
A
#
# COMPACT_ATOMS: atom_id res chain seq x y z
N MET A 1 -59.23 2.01 -83.18
CA MET A 1 -59.75 2.48 -81.89
C MET A 1 -58.59 2.89 -80.99
N LYS A 2 -58.53 4.13 -80.76
CA LYS A 2 -58.32 4.87 -79.47
C LYS A 2 -57.39 4.19 -78.47
N LYS A 3 -56.39 4.77 -77.88
CA LYS A 3 -56.23 6.14 -77.36
C LYS A 3 -54.79 6.42 -77.02
N TYR A 4 -54.34 7.59 -77.30
CA TYR A 4 -53.47 8.54 -76.63
C TYR A 4 -52.78 8.10 -75.34
N THR A 5 -51.47 8.39 -75.21
CA THR A 5 -51.04 9.41 -74.24
C THR A 5 -49.61 9.88 -74.53
N THR A 6 -49.46 11.16 -74.33
CA THR A 6 -48.38 12.06 -74.53
C THR A 6 -47.14 11.75 -73.70
N LYS A 7 -45.98 11.84 -74.37
CA LYS A 7 -44.67 11.94 -73.70
C LYS A 7 -44.47 13.41 -73.25
N SER A 8 -44.21 13.60 -72.00
CA SER A 8 -43.62 14.82 -71.47
C SER A 8 -42.11 14.54 -71.32
N ILE A 9 -41.32 15.29 -72.07
CA ILE A 9 -39.89 15.37 -71.95
C ILE A 9 -39.60 16.39 -70.87
N VAL A 10 -39.09 15.96 -69.75
CA VAL A 10 -38.50 16.88 -68.73
C VAL A 10 -36.98 16.68 -68.81
N ASP A 11 -36.29 17.69 -69.27
CA ASP A 11 -34.86 17.88 -69.21
C ASP A 11 -34.41 17.84 -67.75
N MET A 12 -33.76 16.77 -67.35
CA MET A 12 -33.12 16.67 -66.07
C MET A 12 -31.67 17.10 -66.23
N LYS A 13 -31.42 18.39 -66.04
CA LYS A 13 -30.07 18.93 -65.85
C LYS A 13 -29.40 18.15 -64.72
N ARG A 14 -28.40 17.38 -65.07
CA ARG A 14 -27.51 16.75 -64.06
C ARG A 14 -26.77 17.89 -63.35
N LEU A 15 -27.22 18.21 -62.15
CA LEU A 15 -26.48 19.00 -61.19
C LEU A 15 -25.41 18.07 -60.60
N LEU A 16 -24.19 18.19 -61.09
CA LEU A 16 -23.00 17.55 -60.48
C LEU A 16 -22.77 18.35 -59.17
N ILE A 17 -23.28 17.87 -58.06
CA ILE A 17 -22.88 18.32 -56.74
C ILE A 17 -21.53 17.63 -56.47
N LEU A 18 -20.44 18.35 -56.67
CA LEU A 18 -19.13 18.03 -56.14
C LEU A 18 -19.25 18.08 -54.60
N PHE A 19 -19.47 16.95 -53.96
CA PHE A 19 -19.17 16.80 -52.53
C PHE A 19 -17.66 16.86 -52.39
N PHE A 20 -17.14 18.03 -52.06
CA PHE A 20 -15.85 18.15 -51.41
C PHE A 20 -16.01 17.46 -50.06
N PHE A 21 -15.59 16.20 -49.95
CA PHE A 21 -15.20 15.62 -48.70
C PHE A 21 -14.00 16.44 -48.21
N LEU A 22 -14.25 17.49 -47.44
CA LEU A 22 -13.30 17.94 -46.47
C LEU A 22 -13.16 16.79 -45.46
N SER A 23 -12.21 15.92 -45.73
CA SER A 23 -11.63 15.10 -44.67
C SER A 23 -10.96 16.10 -43.71
N SER A 24 -11.74 16.62 -42.76
CA SER A 24 -11.16 17.13 -41.56
C SER A 24 -10.41 15.93 -40.95
N ASN A 25 -9.12 15.90 -41.15
CA ASN A 25 -8.24 15.16 -40.27
C ASN A 25 -8.52 15.78 -38.90
N VAL A 26 -9.41 15.19 -38.13
CA VAL A 26 -9.44 15.35 -36.70
C VAL A 26 -8.15 14.68 -36.26
N THR A 27 -7.06 15.42 -36.25
CA THR A 27 -5.92 15.07 -35.43
C THR A 27 -6.48 15.08 -34.02
N PHE A 28 -6.78 13.93 -33.45
CA PHE A 28 -6.84 13.80 -32.02
C PHE A 28 -5.49 14.32 -31.55
N GLY A 29 -5.48 15.46 -30.87
CA GLY A 29 -4.25 15.98 -30.31
C GLY A 29 -3.71 14.92 -29.35
N GLN A 30 -2.40 14.70 -29.38
CA GLN A 30 -1.72 13.86 -28.41
C GLN A 30 -2.14 14.27 -27.01
N LEU A 31 -2.49 13.30 -26.16
CA LEU A 31 -2.88 13.58 -24.78
C LEU A 31 -1.68 14.21 -24.04
N THR A 32 -1.95 15.17 -23.19
CA THR A 32 -0.91 15.69 -22.30
C THR A 32 -0.61 14.69 -21.19
N ASP A 33 0.59 14.75 -20.63
CA ASP A 33 0.99 13.91 -19.48
C ASP A 33 -0.06 13.93 -18.37
N SER A 34 -0.59 15.11 -18.03
CA SER A 34 -1.65 15.25 -17.02
C SER A 34 -2.94 14.50 -17.41
N GLN A 35 -3.35 14.58 -18.67
CA GLN A 35 -4.55 13.88 -19.14
C GLN A 35 -4.36 12.35 -19.12
N LEU A 36 -3.16 11.86 -19.47
CA LEU A 36 -2.83 10.44 -19.38
C LEU A 36 -2.84 9.95 -17.93
N ILE A 37 -2.22 10.69 -17.02
CA ILE A 37 -2.23 10.38 -15.59
C ILE A 37 -3.66 10.32 -15.06
N ASP A 38 -4.48 11.34 -15.35
CA ASP A 38 -5.87 11.40 -14.89
C ASP A 38 -6.70 10.24 -15.46
N SER A 39 -6.50 9.88 -16.75
CA SER A 39 -7.17 8.73 -17.38
C SER A 39 -6.76 7.42 -16.72
N LEU A 40 -5.47 7.23 -16.48
CA LEU A 40 -4.96 6.01 -15.85
C LEU A 40 -5.46 5.87 -14.40
N GLN A 41 -5.54 6.97 -13.62
CA GLN A 41 -6.12 6.94 -12.28
C GLN A 41 -7.61 6.52 -12.31
N VAL A 42 -8.38 6.98 -13.30
CA VAL A 42 -9.77 6.56 -13.48
C VAL A 42 -9.86 5.08 -13.83
N ASP A 43 -9.03 4.59 -14.76
CA ASP A 43 -9.08 3.21 -15.20
C ASP A 43 -8.70 2.24 -14.08
N VAL A 44 -7.62 2.50 -13.36
CA VAL A 44 -7.17 1.69 -12.22
C VAL A 44 -8.19 1.68 -11.08
N LEU A 45 -8.83 2.82 -10.81
CA LEU A 45 -9.84 2.93 -9.75
C LEU A 45 -11.02 1.97 -9.96
N LYS A 46 -11.39 1.65 -11.22
CA LYS A 46 -12.49 0.72 -11.52
C LYS A 46 -12.30 -0.65 -10.90
N TYR A 47 -11.06 -1.14 -10.83
CA TYR A 47 -10.75 -2.41 -10.16
C TYR A 47 -11.23 -2.41 -8.71
N PHE A 48 -10.95 -1.34 -7.98
CA PHE A 48 -11.17 -1.21 -6.54
C PHE A 48 -12.53 -0.64 -6.17
N TRP A 49 -13.18 0.06 -7.09
CA TRP A 49 -14.48 0.67 -6.88
C TRP A 49 -15.62 -0.14 -7.49
N ASP A 50 -15.59 -0.35 -8.81
CA ASP A 50 -16.66 -1.02 -9.54
C ASP A 50 -16.63 -2.53 -9.32
N HIS A 51 -15.44 -3.11 -9.16
CA HIS A 51 -15.19 -4.54 -9.05
C HIS A 51 -14.78 -5.00 -7.66
N ALA A 52 -14.83 -4.13 -6.64
CA ALA A 52 -14.70 -4.53 -5.24
C ALA A 52 -15.68 -5.66 -4.90
N HIS A 53 -15.29 -6.52 -3.97
CA HIS A 53 -16.18 -7.59 -3.52
C HIS A 53 -17.50 -7.01 -2.96
N PRO A 54 -18.67 -7.50 -3.37
CA PRO A 54 -19.95 -6.84 -3.10
C PRO A 54 -20.33 -6.76 -1.62
N ILE A 55 -19.88 -7.72 -0.79
CA ILE A 55 -20.17 -7.78 0.65
C ILE A 55 -19.08 -7.06 1.43
N SER A 56 -17.82 -7.51 1.30
CA SER A 56 -16.72 -7.00 2.11
C SER A 56 -16.22 -5.62 1.66
N LYS A 57 -16.46 -5.22 0.41
CA LYS A 57 -15.87 -4.01 -0.20
C LYS A 57 -14.33 -4.03 -0.27
N LEU A 58 -13.73 -5.18 -0.07
CA LEU A 58 -12.29 -5.42 -0.21
C LEU A 58 -11.93 -5.75 -1.66
N SER A 59 -10.64 -5.74 -1.97
CA SER A 59 -10.14 -6.02 -3.31
C SER A 59 -10.10 -7.52 -3.56
N ARG A 60 -10.75 -7.99 -4.62
CA ARG A 60 -10.55 -9.37 -5.10
C ARG A 60 -9.07 -9.55 -5.41
N GLU A 61 -8.53 -10.72 -5.14
CA GLU A 61 -7.12 -11.00 -5.38
C GLU A 61 -6.77 -10.84 -6.86
N ARG A 62 -7.67 -11.30 -7.74
CA ARG A 62 -7.53 -11.19 -9.20
C ARG A 62 -8.86 -10.97 -9.90
N ILE A 63 -8.80 -10.39 -11.10
CA ILE A 63 -9.92 -10.26 -12.00
C ILE A 63 -9.46 -10.71 -13.39
N HIS A 64 -10.25 -11.62 -13.99
CA HIS A 64 -10.01 -12.12 -15.34
C HIS A 64 -11.05 -11.47 -16.29
N GLU A 65 -10.59 -10.64 -17.22
CA GLU A 65 -11.48 -10.07 -18.23
C GLU A 65 -11.86 -11.12 -19.28
N ASP A 66 -10.99 -12.10 -19.52
CA ASP A 66 -11.26 -13.29 -20.31
C ASP A 66 -12.24 -14.29 -19.65
N ASP A 67 -12.48 -14.16 -18.32
CA ASP A 67 -13.49 -14.92 -17.56
C ASP A 67 -13.94 -14.16 -16.30
N TRP A 68 -14.90 -13.27 -16.44
CA TRP A 68 -15.45 -12.46 -15.34
C TRP A 68 -16.06 -13.27 -14.19
N SER A 69 -16.30 -14.56 -14.37
CA SER A 69 -16.80 -15.44 -13.31
C SER A 69 -15.71 -16.11 -12.48
N PHE A 70 -14.44 -15.94 -12.88
CA PHE A 70 -13.32 -16.55 -12.19
C PHE A 70 -13.16 -15.96 -10.80
N ASP A 71 -12.97 -16.81 -9.82
CA ASP A 71 -12.67 -16.53 -8.41
C ASP A 71 -13.23 -15.21 -7.85
N GLN A 72 -14.53 -15.21 -7.58
CA GLN A 72 -15.24 -14.01 -7.12
C GLN A 72 -15.00 -13.69 -5.64
N ASN A 73 -14.45 -14.62 -4.84
CA ASN A 73 -14.49 -14.56 -3.39
C ASN A 73 -13.12 -14.50 -2.70
N THR A 74 -12.03 -14.77 -3.40
CA THR A 74 -10.67 -14.62 -2.82
C THR A 74 -10.29 -13.15 -2.75
N ILE A 75 -10.00 -12.69 -1.54
CA ILE A 75 -9.58 -11.33 -1.22
C ILE A 75 -8.11 -11.33 -0.85
N ALA A 76 -7.31 -10.45 -1.46
CA ALA A 76 -5.93 -10.18 -1.06
C ALA A 76 -5.89 -9.08 0.00
N ILE A 77 -5.23 -9.32 1.13
CA ILE A 77 -5.18 -8.37 2.25
C ILE A 77 -4.32 -7.14 1.89
N GLY A 78 -3.10 -7.33 1.42
CA GLY A 78 -2.25 -6.21 0.98
C GLY A 78 -2.82 -5.48 -0.22
N GLY A 79 -3.35 -6.23 -1.21
CA GLY A 79 -4.07 -5.67 -2.34
C GLY A 79 -5.28 -4.84 -1.95
N SER A 80 -5.97 -5.18 -0.84
CA SER A 80 -7.05 -4.36 -0.28
C SER A 80 -6.53 -3.08 0.35
N GLY A 81 -5.36 -3.10 1.00
CA GLY A 81 -4.70 -1.89 1.47
C GLY A 81 -4.42 -0.91 0.33
N PHE A 82 -3.84 -1.40 -0.76
CA PHE A 82 -3.59 -0.59 -1.95
C PHE A 82 -4.90 -0.10 -2.59
N GLY A 83 -5.95 -0.92 -2.56
CA GLY A 83 -7.30 -0.54 -2.97
C GLY A 83 -7.86 0.63 -2.15
N PHE A 84 -7.66 0.66 -0.84
CA PHE A 84 -8.08 1.78 0.02
C PHE A 84 -7.37 3.08 -0.36
N MET A 85 -6.08 3.02 -0.71
CA MET A 85 -5.38 4.19 -1.23
C MET A 85 -5.99 4.65 -2.56
N ASN A 86 -6.33 3.74 -3.48
CA ASN A 86 -7.02 4.10 -4.73
C ASN A 86 -8.40 4.73 -4.49
N ILE A 87 -9.16 4.28 -3.48
CA ILE A 87 -10.42 4.92 -3.09
C ILE A 87 -10.17 6.36 -2.59
N ILE A 88 -9.10 6.60 -1.82
CA ILE A 88 -8.71 7.95 -1.39
C ILE A 88 -8.33 8.81 -2.62
N VAL A 89 -7.56 8.27 -3.57
CA VAL A 89 -7.26 8.95 -4.86
C VAL A 89 -8.55 9.34 -5.58
N GLY A 90 -9.51 8.42 -5.65
CA GLY A 90 -10.82 8.67 -6.28
C GLY A 90 -11.59 9.80 -5.63
N MET A 91 -11.59 9.90 -4.30
CA MET A 91 -12.21 11.00 -3.56
C MET A 91 -11.43 12.32 -3.74
N GLN A 92 -10.11 12.27 -3.60
CA GLN A 92 -9.22 13.44 -3.71
C GLN A 92 -9.34 14.12 -5.06
N ASN A 93 -9.46 13.35 -6.14
CA ASN A 93 -9.59 13.85 -7.50
C ASN A 93 -11.07 14.06 -7.93
N GLY A 94 -12.05 13.89 -7.02
CA GLY A 94 -13.48 14.09 -7.29
C GLY A 94 -14.08 13.08 -8.28
N ILE A 95 -13.45 11.93 -8.49
CA ILE A 95 -13.95 10.84 -9.35
C ILE A 95 -15.13 10.14 -8.66
N ILE A 96 -15.03 9.92 -7.35
CA ILE A 96 -16.11 9.42 -6.51
C ILE A 96 -16.51 10.44 -5.45
N PRO A 97 -17.80 10.51 -5.07
CA PRO A 97 -18.23 11.39 -3.99
C PRO A 97 -17.59 11.01 -2.66
N GLN A 98 -17.18 12.00 -1.87
CA GLN A 98 -16.59 11.79 -0.54
C GLN A 98 -17.45 10.88 0.35
N SER A 99 -18.78 11.12 0.39
CA SER A 99 -19.71 10.32 1.19
C SER A 99 -19.73 8.84 0.81
N ASP A 100 -19.59 8.55 -0.47
CA ASP A 100 -19.68 7.19 -1.00
C ASP A 100 -18.38 6.44 -0.73
N GLY A 101 -17.22 7.11 -0.89
CA GLY A 101 -15.93 6.57 -0.49
C GLY A 101 -15.85 6.27 1.01
N VAL A 102 -16.33 7.18 1.87
CA VAL A 102 -16.44 6.95 3.31
C VAL A 102 -17.33 5.76 3.65
N ALA A 103 -18.48 5.61 2.98
CA ALA A 103 -19.37 4.47 3.18
C ALA A 103 -18.73 3.15 2.75
N HIS A 104 -18.01 3.14 1.63
CA HIS A 104 -17.25 1.99 1.13
C HIS A 104 -16.18 1.56 2.14
N LEU A 105 -15.32 2.48 2.55
CA LEU A 105 -14.25 2.21 3.53
C LEU A 105 -14.81 1.77 4.89
N ASN A 106 -15.90 2.37 5.36
CA ASN A 106 -16.55 1.92 6.59
C ASN A 106 -17.00 0.45 6.51
N THR A 107 -17.63 0.06 5.40
CA THR A 107 -18.07 -1.33 5.20
C THR A 107 -16.87 -2.28 5.19
N ALA A 108 -15.78 -1.88 4.52
CA ALA A 108 -14.57 -2.69 4.45
C ALA A 108 -13.89 -2.84 5.82
N LEU A 109 -13.78 -1.76 6.60
CA LEU A 109 -13.18 -1.84 7.93
C LEU A 109 -14.06 -2.62 8.92
N ASP A 110 -15.40 -2.52 8.83
CA ASP A 110 -16.32 -3.36 9.62
C ASP A 110 -16.17 -4.85 9.30
N PHE A 111 -15.93 -5.16 8.03
CA PHE A 111 -15.67 -6.54 7.62
C PHE A 111 -14.33 -7.05 8.17
N LEU A 112 -13.26 -6.27 8.04
CA LEU A 112 -11.92 -6.61 8.55
C LEU A 112 -11.88 -6.78 10.08
N GLU A 113 -12.69 -6.01 10.82
CA GLU A 113 -12.80 -6.16 12.28
C GLU A 113 -13.33 -7.55 12.68
N ASN A 114 -14.18 -8.15 11.83
CA ASN A 114 -14.83 -9.43 12.08
C ASN A 114 -14.19 -10.62 11.31
N ALA A 115 -13.22 -10.37 10.45
CA ALA A 115 -12.49 -11.40 9.73
C ALA A 115 -11.50 -12.14 10.64
N ASP A 116 -11.04 -13.31 10.21
CA ASP A 116 -10.03 -14.08 10.95
C ASP A 116 -8.75 -13.27 11.12
N ARG A 117 -8.27 -13.22 12.37
CA ARG A 117 -7.01 -12.56 12.76
C ARG A 117 -6.23 -13.45 13.73
N PHE A 118 -4.92 -13.47 13.55
CA PHE A 118 -4.00 -14.28 14.34
C PHE A 118 -2.96 -13.37 14.98
N HIS A 119 -3.03 -13.19 16.29
CA HIS A 119 -2.22 -12.18 16.98
C HIS A 119 -2.32 -10.81 16.30
N GLY A 120 -3.54 -10.48 15.89
CA GLY A 120 -3.85 -9.22 15.23
C GLY A 120 -3.55 -9.14 13.73
N ALA A 121 -2.75 -10.03 13.15
CA ALA A 121 -2.51 -10.08 11.70
C ALA A 121 -3.63 -10.83 10.97
N TRP A 122 -3.96 -10.39 9.77
CA TRP A 122 -4.83 -11.11 8.85
C TRP A 122 -4.04 -12.14 8.04
N SER A 123 -4.75 -13.09 7.45
CA SER A 123 -4.14 -14.08 6.54
C SER A 123 -3.83 -13.42 5.19
N HIS A 124 -2.97 -14.05 4.41
CA HIS A 124 -2.64 -13.65 3.04
C HIS A 124 -3.90 -13.44 2.21
N TRP A 125 -4.76 -14.46 2.21
CA TRP A 125 -6.08 -14.42 1.58
C TRP A 125 -7.20 -14.72 2.58
N ILE A 126 -8.33 -14.04 2.39
CA ILE A 126 -9.57 -14.32 3.12
C ILE A 126 -10.74 -14.46 2.15
N ASN A 127 -11.78 -15.14 2.58
CA ASN A 127 -13.03 -15.25 1.83
C ASN A 127 -13.85 -13.96 1.98
N GLY A 128 -14.19 -13.33 0.87
CA GLY A 128 -14.89 -12.04 0.84
C GLY A 128 -16.33 -12.06 1.36
N ASP A 129 -16.98 -13.23 1.43
CA ASP A 129 -18.31 -13.37 2.01
C ASP A 129 -18.27 -13.54 3.53
N THR A 130 -17.26 -14.25 4.05
CA THR A 130 -17.25 -14.73 5.44
C THR A 130 -16.14 -14.16 6.30
N GLY A 131 -15.05 -13.64 5.72
CA GLY A 131 -13.85 -13.23 6.43
C GLY A 131 -12.95 -14.38 6.88
N ALA A 132 -13.30 -15.63 6.54
CA ALA A 132 -12.51 -16.79 6.91
C ALA A 132 -11.22 -16.87 6.08
N THR A 133 -10.16 -17.38 6.70
CA THR A 133 -8.87 -17.62 6.04
C THR A 133 -9.00 -18.55 4.85
N ILE A 134 -8.39 -18.19 3.73
CA ILE A 134 -8.11 -19.06 2.59
C ILE A 134 -6.61 -19.34 2.61
N PRO A 135 -6.14 -20.58 2.85
CA PRO A 135 -4.72 -20.89 2.88
C PRO A 135 -4.02 -20.55 1.55
N PHE A 136 -2.92 -19.80 1.64
CA PHE A 136 -2.08 -19.51 0.48
C PHE A 136 -1.21 -20.71 0.11
N SER A 137 -0.73 -21.43 1.12
CA SER A 137 0.03 -22.69 0.99
C SER A 137 -0.20 -23.58 2.20
N ASP A 138 0.43 -24.76 2.23
CA ASP A 138 0.23 -25.78 3.27
C ASP A 138 0.50 -25.26 4.70
N PHE A 139 1.46 -24.35 4.90
CA PHE A 139 1.80 -23.77 6.20
C PHE A 139 1.40 -22.31 6.35
N ASP A 140 0.82 -21.72 5.30
CA ASP A 140 0.34 -20.33 5.25
C ASP A 140 -1.20 -20.33 5.31
N ASP A 141 -1.71 -20.74 6.47
CA ASP A 141 -3.13 -20.85 6.79
C ASP A 141 -3.51 -20.03 8.03
N GLY A 142 -2.70 -19.04 8.36
CA GLY A 142 -2.85 -18.19 9.53
C GLY A 142 -2.48 -16.74 9.27
N GLY A 143 -1.76 -16.10 10.19
CA GLY A 143 -1.38 -14.70 10.07
C GLY A 143 -0.23 -14.48 9.09
N ASP A 144 -0.42 -13.59 8.12
CA ASP A 144 0.62 -13.06 7.24
C ASP A 144 0.95 -11.62 7.67
N LEU A 145 2.15 -11.43 8.23
CA LEU A 145 2.56 -10.15 8.79
C LEU A 145 2.87 -9.11 7.70
N VAL A 146 3.35 -9.55 6.54
CA VAL A 146 3.71 -8.64 5.43
C VAL A 146 2.46 -8.14 4.72
N GLU A 147 1.53 -9.01 4.35
CA GLU A 147 0.22 -8.60 3.81
C GLU A 147 -0.52 -7.67 4.78
N THR A 148 -0.47 -8.00 6.08
CA THR A 148 -1.01 -7.14 7.15
C THR A 148 -0.31 -5.78 7.18
N ALA A 149 1.00 -5.70 7.01
CA ALA A 149 1.74 -4.44 6.98
C ALA A 149 1.35 -3.60 5.75
N LEU A 150 1.19 -4.23 4.58
CA LEU A 150 0.72 -3.56 3.37
C LEU A 150 -0.70 -2.98 3.54
N LEU A 151 -1.56 -3.65 4.31
CA LEU A 151 -2.86 -3.10 4.69
C LEU A 151 -2.73 -1.96 5.72
N CYS A 152 -1.90 -2.14 6.75
CA CYS A 152 -1.76 -1.19 7.85
C CYS A 152 -1.20 0.17 7.40
N GLN A 153 -0.32 0.24 6.41
CA GLN A 153 0.12 1.53 5.87
C GLN A 153 -1.07 2.33 5.30
N ALA A 154 -2.03 1.66 4.66
CA ALA A 154 -3.25 2.31 4.17
C ALA A 154 -4.19 2.70 5.32
N LEU A 155 -4.29 1.90 6.39
CA LEU A 155 -5.09 2.24 7.56
C LEU A 155 -4.59 3.52 8.25
N ILE A 156 -3.27 3.70 8.34
CA ILE A 156 -2.69 4.95 8.84
C ILE A 156 -3.01 6.12 7.91
N CYS A 157 -2.90 5.94 6.60
CA CYS A 157 -3.29 6.97 5.63
C CYS A 157 -4.79 7.33 5.74
N ILE A 158 -5.69 6.35 5.94
CA ILE A 158 -7.11 6.60 6.19
C ILE A 158 -7.29 7.44 7.47
N ARG A 159 -6.62 7.08 8.56
CA ARG A 159 -6.69 7.83 9.81
C ARG A 159 -6.30 9.30 9.60
N GLU A 160 -5.14 9.54 9.06
CA GLU A 160 -4.60 10.90 8.87
C GLU A 160 -5.47 11.72 7.88
N TYR A 161 -6.00 11.08 6.84
CA TYR A 161 -6.85 11.75 5.86
C TYR A 161 -8.18 12.23 6.43
N PHE A 162 -8.76 11.46 7.38
CA PHE A 162 -10.10 11.69 7.90
C PHE A 162 -10.17 12.21 9.35
N GLU A 163 -9.07 12.28 10.10
CA GLU A 163 -9.09 12.63 11.53
C GLU A 163 -9.69 14.02 11.83
N ASN A 164 -9.53 14.98 10.91
CA ASN A 164 -10.04 16.34 11.03
C ASN A 164 -11.36 16.57 10.27
N GLY A 165 -11.98 15.50 9.77
CA GLY A 165 -13.22 15.54 9.00
C GLY A 165 -14.48 15.70 9.85
N ASN A 166 -15.63 15.40 9.24
CA ASN A 166 -16.91 15.36 9.95
C ASN A 166 -16.99 14.15 10.89
N SER A 167 -18.08 14.02 11.67
CA SER A 167 -18.20 12.96 12.68
C SER A 167 -18.15 11.53 12.11
N GLN A 168 -18.61 11.30 10.89
CA GLN A 168 -18.54 9.98 10.24
C GLN A 168 -17.12 9.67 9.79
N GLU A 169 -16.42 10.66 9.24
CA GLU A 169 -15.02 10.57 8.85
C GLU A 169 -14.11 10.33 10.06
N GLN A 170 -14.36 11.04 11.17
CA GLN A 170 -13.63 10.82 12.43
C GLN A 170 -13.86 9.42 13.00
N LEU A 171 -15.07 8.84 12.88
CA LEU A 171 -15.34 7.46 13.29
C LEU A 171 -14.59 6.47 12.41
N LEU A 172 -14.51 6.71 11.10
CA LEU A 172 -13.73 5.91 10.17
C LEU A 172 -12.23 5.95 10.52
N ALA A 173 -11.70 7.14 10.80
CA ALA A 173 -10.32 7.32 11.24
C ALA A 173 -10.02 6.56 12.55
N GLN A 174 -10.91 6.62 13.54
CA GLN A 174 -10.77 5.88 14.81
C GLN A 174 -10.79 4.36 14.58
N LYS A 175 -11.63 3.86 13.68
CA LYS A 175 -11.70 2.44 13.35
C LYS A 175 -10.41 1.96 12.69
N ALA A 176 -9.89 2.72 11.73
CA ALA A 176 -8.61 2.44 11.09
C ALA A 176 -7.46 2.41 12.11
N ASP A 177 -7.43 3.37 13.06
CA ASP A 177 -6.45 3.41 14.15
C ASP A 177 -6.51 2.16 15.04
N LEU A 178 -7.71 1.72 15.43
CA LEU A 178 -7.88 0.53 16.28
C LEU A 178 -7.44 -0.76 15.58
N LEU A 179 -7.68 -0.87 14.28
CA LEU A 179 -7.33 -2.07 13.51
C LEU A 179 -5.82 -2.26 13.41
N TRP A 180 -5.05 -1.23 13.04
CA TRP A 180 -3.60 -1.36 12.94
C TRP A 180 -2.90 -1.48 14.29
N ARG A 181 -3.38 -0.78 15.32
CA ARG A 181 -2.87 -0.89 16.70
C ARG A 181 -3.07 -2.27 17.31
N GLY A 182 -4.09 -2.99 16.85
CA GLY A 182 -4.39 -4.34 17.33
C GLY A 182 -3.48 -5.44 16.78
N VAL A 183 -2.49 -5.11 15.95
CA VAL A 183 -1.50 -6.08 15.46
C VAL A 183 -0.41 -6.27 16.51
N GLU A 184 -0.21 -7.51 16.97
CA GLU A 184 0.79 -7.88 17.98
C GLU A 184 2.17 -8.11 17.31
N TRP A 185 2.77 -7.03 16.78
CA TRP A 185 4.02 -7.09 16.01
C TRP A 185 5.15 -7.82 16.73
N ASN A 186 5.28 -7.59 18.05
CA ASN A 186 6.29 -8.23 18.87
C ASN A 186 6.08 -9.75 19.02
N TRP A 187 4.85 -10.26 18.85
CA TRP A 187 4.57 -11.69 18.79
C TRP A 187 5.32 -12.34 17.62
N TYR A 188 5.32 -11.67 16.48
CA TYR A 188 5.92 -12.17 15.24
C TYR A 188 7.46 -12.16 15.24
N THR A 189 8.08 -11.82 16.36
CA THR A 189 9.53 -12.06 16.56
C THR A 189 9.83 -13.49 16.97
N ASN A 190 8.84 -14.27 17.41
CA ASN A 190 9.05 -15.61 18.02
C ASN A 190 10.12 -15.60 19.13
N GLY A 191 10.32 -14.43 19.78
CA GLY A 191 11.34 -14.23 20.82
C GLY A 191 12.76 -14.03 20.30
N GLU A 192 12.94 -13.85 18.99
CA GLU A 192 14.22 -13.60 18.32
C GLU A 192 14.37 -12.14 17.88
N ASN A 193 15.58 -11.75 17.44
CA ASN A 193 15.84 -10.42 16.88
C ASN A 193 15.56 -10.36 15.36
N VAL A 194 14.39 -10.83 14.95
CA VAL A 194 13.91 -10.83 13.57
C VAL A 194 12.39 -10.94 13.56
N LEU A 195 11.73 -10.44 12.50
CA LEU A 195 10.31 -10.69 12.26
C LEU A 195 10.14 -11.92 11.37
N TYR A 196 9.11 -12.71 11.66
CA TYR A 196 8.67 -13.83 10.85
C TYR A 196 7.48 -13.42 9.97
N TRP A 197 7.44 -13.94 8.76
CA TRP A 197 6.41 -13.63 7.78
C TRP A 197 5.06 -14.22 8.15
N HIS A 198 5.06 -15.49 8.57
CA HIS A 198 3.86 -16.29 8.82
C HIS A 198 3.83 -16.90 10.21
N TRP A 199 2.63 -17.00 10.75
CA TRP A 199 2.32 -17.88 11.87
C TRP A 199 1.03 -18.65 11.59
N SER A 200 1.03 -19.96 11.82
CA SER A 200 -0.09 -20.85 11.57
C SER A 200 -0.73 -21.33 12.88
N PRO A 201 -2.07 -21.30 13.00
CA PRO A 201 -2.75 -21.91 14.15
C PRO A 201 -2.68 -23.43 14.16
N ASN A 202 -2.29 -24.07 13.05
CA ASN A 202 -2.19 -25.52 12.90
C ASN A 202 -0.76 -26.05 12.94
N TYR A 203 0.21 -25.21 12.55
CA TYR A 203 1.62 -25.59 12.37
C TYR A 203 2.59 -24.66 13.12
N ASP A 204 2.08 -23.72 13.92
CA ASP A 204 2.89 -22.73 14.65
C ASP A 204 3.89 -22.01 13.72
N TRP A 205 5.18 -22.13 13.99
CA TRP A 205 6.26 -21.49 13.25
C TRP A 205 6.95 -22.43 12.22
N GLU A 206 6.31 -23.54 11.81
CA GLU A 206 6.94 -24.57 10.97
C GLU A 206 7.41 -24.05 9.61
N MET A 207 6.80 -22.98 9.07
CA MET A 207 7.26 -22.34 7.84
C MET A 207 8.64 -21.69 7.99
N ASP A 208 9.02 -21.26 9.19
CA ASP A 208 10.33 -20.68 9.56
C ASP A 208 10.83 -19.60 8.58
N PHE A 209 9.93 -18.75 8.09
CA PHE A 209 10.25 -17.76 7.08
C PHE A 209 10.53 -16.39 7.71
N GLN A 210 11.81 -16.16 8.02
CA GLN A 210 12.28 -14.90 8.58
C GLN A 210 12.36 -13.80 7.52
N ILE A 211 11.91 -12.60 7.85
CA ILE A 211 12.00 -11.40 6.99
C ILE A 211 13.40 -10.80 7.15
N ARG A 212 14.29 -11.07 6.20
CA ARG A 212 15.69 -10.63 6.25
C ARG A 212 16.15 -10.06 4.92
N GLY A 213 16.86 -8.94 4.99
CA GLY A 213 17.44 -8.31 3.80
C GLY A 213 16.41 -7.58 2.94
N TYR A 214 16.87 -6.98 1.85
CA TYR A 214 16.03 -6.15 1.00
C TYR A 214 15.05 -6.97 0.17
N ASN A 215 13.79 -6.66 0.39
CA ASN A 215 12.62 -7.07 -0.35
C ASN A 215 11.49 -6.03 -0.13
N GLU A 216 10.24 -6.37 -0.41
CA GLU A 216 9.06 -5.51 -0.23
C GLU A 216 8.71 -5.17 1.22
N ALA A 217 9.26 -5.89 2.19
CA ALA A 217 8.75 -5.94 3.56
C ALA A 217 9.37 -4.91 4.53
N LEU A 218 10.10 -3.88 4.05
CA LEU A 218 10.65 -2.83 4.95
C LEU A 218 9.54 -2.18 5.79
N ILE A 219 8.38 -1.93 5.20
CA ILE A 219 7.25 -1.30 5.88
C ILE A 219 6.80 -2.09 7.12
N THR A 220 6.97 -3.41 7.13
CA THR A 220 6.65 -4.29 8.26
C THR A 220 7.49 -3.92 9.49
N TYR A 221 8.78 -3.70 9.30
CA TYR A 221 9.68 -3.28 10.38
C TYR A 221 9.41 -1.85 10.85
N ILE A 222 9.11 -0.93 9.92
CA ILE A 222 8.75 0.46 10.26
C ILE A 222 7.46 0.47 11.12
N LEU A 223 6.40 -0.23 10.69
CA LEU A 223 5.15 -0.32 11.43
C LEU A 223 5.32 -1.01 12.79
N ALA A 224 6.08 -2.09 12.83
CA ALA A 224 6.36 -2.81 14.05
C ALA A 224 7.12 -1.94 15.08
N ALA A 225 8.08 -1.13 14.63
CA ALA A 225 8.79 -0.18 15.50
C ALA A 225 7.93 1.03 15.90
N SER A 226 6.92 1.36 15.09
CA SER A 226 6.00 2.47 15.29
C SER A 226 4.79 2.10 16.16
N SER A 227 4.56 0.81 16.41
CA SER A 227 3.39 0.36 17.17
C SER A 227 3.39 0.93 18.59
N PRO A 228 2.31 1.63 19.04
CA PRO A 228 2.24 2.12 20.39
C PRO A 228 2.02 1.04 21.44
N ASP A 229 1.38 -0.08 21.03
CA ASP A 229 0.91 -1.11 21.96
C ASP A 229 1.81 -2.36 21.94
N TYR A 230 2.39 -2.71 20.78
CA TYR A 230 3.18 -3.92 20.58
C TYR A 230 4.49 -3.66 19.81
N PRO A 231 5.32 -2.68 20.23
CA PRO A 231 6.53 -2.33 19.48
C PRO A 231 7.59 -3.42 19.55
N ILE A 232 8.40 -3.49 18.50
CA ILE A 232 9.64 -4.27 18.50
C ILE A 232 10.81 -3.45 19.04
N SER A 233 11.84 -4.15 19.53
CA SER A 233 13.11 -3.50 19.87
C SER A 233 13.91 -3.13 18.62
N THR A 234 14.77 -2.13 18.73
CA THR A 234 15.67 -1.68 17.67
C THR A 234 16.56 -2.81 17.12
N ASN A 235 16.98 -3.74 17.98
CA ASN A 235 17.79 -4.89 17.58
C ASN A 235 17.08 -5.77 16.54
N VAL A 236 15.76 -5.88 16.61
CA VAL A 236 14.99 -6.69 15.64
C VAL A 236 15.16 -6.15 14.22
N TYR A 237 15.23 -4.83 14.05
CA TYR A 237 15.54 -4.21 12.76
C TYR A 237 16.99 -4.43 12.34
N HIS A 238 17.94 -4.13 13.23
CA HIS A 238 19.37 -4.16 12.88
C HIS A 238 19.88 -5.59 12.63
N GLU A 239 19.46 -6.56 13.42
CA GLU A 239 19.89 -7.96 13.28
C GLU A 239 19.01 -8.73 12.28
N GLY A 240 17.70 -8.45 12.25
CA GLY A 240 16.75 -9.07 11.34
C GLY A 240 16.84 -8.49 9.93
N TRP A 241 16.23 -7.33 9.71
CA TRP A 241 16.19 -6.68 8.40
C TRP A 241 17.59 -6.39 7.85
N ALA A 242 18.36 -5.61 8.59
CA ALA A 242 19.67 -5.14 8.13
C ALA A 242 20.77 -6.21 8.21
N ARG A 243 20.50 -7.39 8.80
CA ARG A 243 21.44 -8.51 8.91
C ARG A 243 22.79 -8.13 9.55
N GLY A 244 22.75 -7.21 10.55
CA GLY A 244 23.95 -6.68 11.19
C GLY A 244 24.83 -5.81 10.28
N GLY A 245 24.27 -5.34 9.16
CA GLY A 245 24.97 -4.55 8.13
C GLY A 245 25.27 -5.32 6.84
N ASP A 246 25.11 -6.65 6.83
CA ASP A 246 25.33 -7.48 5.63
C ASP A 246 24.30 -7.23 4.52
N ILE A 247 23.29 -6.39 4.77
CA ILE A 247 22.35 -5.92 3.75
C ILE A 247 23.01 -5.00 2.71
N VAL A 248 24.08 -4.31 3.07
CA VAL A 248 24.74 -3.31 2.19
C VAL A 248 25.50 -4.03 1.08
N SER A 249 25.30 -3.61 -0.16
CA SER A 249 26.06 -4.12 -1.31
C SER A 249 27.26 -3.22 -1.64
N SER A 250 28.28 -3.82 -2.24
CA SER A 250 29.40 -3.11 -2.87
C SER A 250 29.44 -3.32 -4.39
N SER A 251 28.44 -4.01 -4.93
CA SER A 251 28.36 -4.38 -6.35
C SER A 251 27.63 -3.31 -7.16
N SER A 252 27.67 -3.46 -8.48
CA SER A 252 26.89 -2.66 -9.45
C SER A 252 26.38 -3.56 -10.57
N GLN A 253 25.27 -3.13 -11.19
CA GLN A 253 24.74 -3.72 -12.39
C GLN A 253 24.48 -2.61 -13.42
N TYR A 254 24.92 -2.77 -14.67
CA TYR A 254 24.91 -1.71 -15.70
C TYR A 254 25.58 -0.39 -15.24
N ASP A 255 26.71 -0.51 -14.53
CA ASP A 255 27.43 0.62 -13.92
C ASP A 255 26.63 1.45 -12.88
N ILE A 256 25.45 0.97 -12.47
CA ILE A 256 24.60 1.57 -11.44
C ILE A 256 24.82 0.82 -10.13
N PRO A 257 25.15 1.51 -9.01
CA PRO A 257 25.38 0.87 -7.71
C PRO A 257 24.14 0.13 -7.20
N LEU A 258 24.32 -1.10 -6.75
CA LEU A 258 23.38 -1.81 -5.90
C LEU A 258 23.53 -1.27 -4.48
N VAL A 259 22.55 -0.55 -3.95
CA VAL A 259 22.61 -0.01 -2.59
C VAL A 259 22.56 -1.13 -1.56
N PHE A 260 21.68 -2.10 -1.79
CA PHE A 260 21.53 -3.29 -0.97
C PHE A 260 21.76 -4.58 -1.75
N ASN A 261 22.10 -5.66 -1.02
CA ASN A 261 21.99 -7.03 -1.50
C ASN A 261 20.52 -7.41 -1.64
N TYR A 262 20.11 -7.84 -2.80
CA TYR A 262 18.73 -8.26 -3.06
C TYR A 262 18.50 -9.67 -2.52
N ASN A 263 17.96 -9.74 -1.30
CA ASN A 263 17.68 -10.99 -0.58
C ASN A 263 18.88 -11.96 -0.56
N GLY A 264 20.10 -11.40 -0.38
CA GLY A 264 21.35 -12.15 -0.36
C GLY A 264 22.01 -12.37 -1.73
N ALA A 265 21.40 -11.93 -2.84
CA ALA A 265 22.05 -11.87 -4.15
C ALA A 265 22.82 -10.54 -4.27
N ASP A 266 24.11 -10.61 -4.60
CA ASP A 266 25.03 -9.46 -4.57
C ASP A 266 25.38 -8.92 -5.97
N GLU A 267 24.81 -9.47 -7.04
CA GLU A 267 25.19 -9.11 -8.40
C GLU A 267 24.01 -8.68 -9.28
N THR A 268 22.79 -8.73 -8.79
CA THR A 268 21.57 -8.43 -9.55
C THR A 268 20.47 -7.89 -8.67
N VAL A 269 19.56 -7.10 -9.28
CA VAL A 269 18.34 -6.65 -8.61
C VAL A 269 17.26 -7.71 -8.65
N GLY A 270 16.33 -7.64 -7.67
CA GLY A 270 15.09 -8.39 -7.66
C GLY A 270 13.99 -7.79 -8.55
N PRO A 271 12.75 -8.30 -8.46
CA PRO A 271 11.60 -7.75 -9.15
C PRO A 271 11.27 -6.35 -8.60
N LEU A 272 10.79 -5.45 -9.46
CA LEU A 272 10.71 -4.02 -9.14
C LEU A 272 9.65 -3.67 -8.08
N PHE A 273 8.68 -4.54 -7.80
CA PHE A 273 7.70 -4.30 -6.74
C PHE A 273 8.36 -4.09 -5.36
N TRP A 274 9.59 -4.59 -5.15
CA TRP A 274 10.36 -4.32 -3.93
C TRP A 274 10.67 -2.84 -3.72
N ALA A 275 10.72 -2.06 -4.81
CA ALA A 275 10.86 -0.61 -4.74
C ALA A 275 9.52 0.14 -4.66
N HIS A 276 8.38 -0.56 -4.67
CA HIS A 276 7.06 0.08 -4.66
C HIS A 276 6.28 -0.16 -3.37
N TYR A 277 6.08 -1.40 -2.93
CA TYR A 277 5.09 -1.75 -1.91
C TYR A 277 5.30 -1.05 -0.58
N SER A 278 6.52 -1.05 -0.04
CA SER A 278 6.84 -0.31 1.18
C SER A 278 6.75 1.21 0.99
N TYR A 279 6.99 1.70 -0.22
CA TYR A 279 7.12 3.13 -0.52
C TYR A 279 5.84 3.77 -1.07
N LEU A 280 4.72 3.08 -1.04
CA LEU A 280 3.43 3.71 -1.33
C LEU A 280 3.09 4.79 -0.30
N ALA A 281 3.43 4.55 0.96
CA ALA A 281 3.22 5.48 2.06
C ALA A 281 4.52 5.99 2.69
N LEU A 282 5.57 5.17 2.78
CA LEU A 282 6.89 5.59 3.26
C LEU A 282 7.61 6.39 2.17
N ASP A 283 7.81 7.70 2.38
CA ASP A 283 8.53 8.54 1.42
C ASP A 283 10.04 8.24 1.46
N PRO A 284 10.62 7.73 0.36
CA PRO A 284 12.06 7.49 0.31
C PRO A 284 12.87 8.78 0.11
N ASN A 285 12.21 9.91 -0.27
CA ASN A 285 12.89 11.15 -0.59
C ASN A 285 13.53 11.75 0.66
N GLY A 286 14.85 11.94 0.60
CA GLY A 286 15.62 12.44 1.73
C GLY A 286 15.69 11.51 2.95
N LEU A 287 15.12 10.29 2.87
CA LEU A 287 15.13 9.30 3.94
C LEU A 287 16.43 8.49 3.92
N SER A 288 17.07 8.39 5.07
CA SER A 288 18.32 7.65 5.24
C SER A 288 18.39 7.01 6.62
N ASP A 289 19.14 5.92 6.73
CA ASP A 289 19.57 5.33 7.98
C ASP A 289 21.08 5.04 7.96
N SER A 290 21.58 4.20 8.86
CA SER A 290 23.00 3.81 8.88
C SER A 290 23.42 2.90 7.71
N TYR A 291 22.49 2.41 6.91
CA TYR A 291 22.74 1.43 5.86
C TYR A 291 22.54 1.98 4.45
N ALA A 292 21.60 2.92 4.26
CA ALA A 292 21.24 3.42 2.95
C ALA A 292 20.73 4.86 2.92
N ASN A 293 20.83 5.47 1.74
CA ASN A 293 19.92 6.50 1.25
C ASN A 293 18.81 5.79 0.46
N TYR A 294 17.56 5.91 0.91
CA TYR A 294 16.43 5.15 0.34
C TYR A 294 15.97 5.70 -1.00
N TRP A 295 16.22 6.98 -1.29
CA TRP A 295 15.98 7.55 -2.61
C TRP A 295 16.93 6.94 -3.66
N ASP A 296 18.20 6.79 -3.31
CA ASP A 296 19.17 6.12 -4.20
C ASP A 296 18.82 4.65 -4.39
N LEU A 297 18.34 3.97 -3.33
CA LEU A 297 17.91 2.58 -3.40
C LEU A 297 16.81 2.36 -4.44
N VAL A 298 15.69 3.09 -4.34
CA VAL A 298 14.52 2.89 -5.23
C VAL A 298 14.80 3.38 -6.66
N ARG A 299 15.56 4.47 -6.81
CA ARG A 299 15.95 4.97 -8.13
C ARG A 299 16.92 4.05 -8.85
N ASN A 300 17.97 3.61 -8.18
CA ASN A 300 18.95 2.72 -8.78
C ASN A 300 18.30 1.39 -9.17
N HIS A 301 17.39 0.86 -8.34
CA HIS A 301 16.63 -0.34 -8.69
C HIS A 301 15.81 -0.13 -9.97
N THR A 302 15.06 0.98 -10.04
CA THR A 302 14.27 1.35 -11.22
C THR A 302 15.15 1.52 -12.45
N ASP A 303 16.28 2.22 -12.29
CA ASP A 303 17.20 2.49 -13.40
C ASP A 303 17.88 1.21 -13.90
N ILE A 304 18.23 0.26 -13.02
CA ILE A 304 18.80 -1.04 -13.42
C ILE A 304 17.79 -1.87 -14.22
N ILE A 305 16.52 -1.92 -13.80
CA ILE A 305 15.46 -2.62 -14.57
C ILE A 305 15.26 -1.97 -15.92
N TYR A 306 15.27 -0.64 -15.98
CA TYR A 306 15.18 0.10 -17.24
C TYR A 306 16.36 -0.21 -18.16
N GLU A 307 17.60 -0.09 -17.68
CA GLU A 307 18.82 -0.36 -18.47
C GLU A 307 18.88 -1.83 -18.92
N HIS A 308 18.39 -2.77 -18.10
CA HIS A 308 18.27 -4.16 -18.54
C HIS A 308 17.39 -4.31 -19.78
N CYS A 309 16.26 -3.62 -19.83
CA CYS A 309 15.39 -3.63 -21.00
C CYS A 309 16.04 -2.91 -22.20
N GLN A 310 16.86 -1.85 -21.97
CA GLN A 310 17.60 -1.16 -23.04
C GLN A 310 18.71 -2.03 -23.63
N GLU A 311 19.56 -2.61 -22.79
CA GLU A 311 20.63 -3.51 -23.18
C GLU A 311 20.09 -4.80 -23.83
N ASN A 312 18.90 -5.23 -23.38
CA ASN A 312 18.14 -6.35 -23.92
C ASN A 312 19.01 -7.58 -24.22
N PRO A 313 19.70 -8.16 -23.23
CA PRO A 313 20.71 -9.20 -23.43
C PRO A 313 20.15 -10.49 -24.06
N PHE A 314 18.83 -10.65 -24.07
CA PHE A 314 18.13 -11.80 -24.65
C PHE A 314 17.50 -11.50 -26.01
N GLU A 315 17.68 -10.28 -26.54
CA GLU A 315 17.17 -9.83 -27.85
C GLU A 315 15.63 -9.97 -27.99
N TYR A 316 14.89 -9.69 -26.92
CA TYR A 316 13.42 -9.70 -26.96
C TYR A 316 12.89 -8.54 -27.79
N VAL A 317 12.02 -8.83 -28.75
CA VAL A 317 11.34 -7.81 -29.57
C VAL A 317 10.40 -6.99 -28.68
N GLY A 318 10.45 -5.67 -28.82
CA GLY A 318 9.59 -4.72 -28.10
C GLY A 318 10.24 -4.06 -26.90
N TYR A 319 11.36 -4.56 -26.37
CA TYR A 319 12.10 -3.87 -25.34
C TYR A 319 12.83 -2.65 -25.94
N ASP A 320 12.51 -1.47 -25.42
CA ASP A 320 13.15 -0.19 -25.79
C ASP A 320 12.87 0.90 -24.71
N ASN A 321 13.24 2.14 -25.01
CA ASN A 321 13.06 3.27 -24.07
C ASN A 321 11.60 3.60 -23.75
N ASN A 322 10.63 3.14 -24.53
CA ASN A 322 9.21 3.36 -24.32
C ASN A 322 8.51 2.09 -23.82
N CYS A 323 9.11 0.91 -23.94
CA CYS A 323 8.53 -0.37 -23.55
C CYS A 323 9.49 -1.14 -22.64
N TRP A 324 9.25 -1.07 -21.33
CA TRP A 324 10.09 -1.65 -20.28
C TRP A 324 9.29 -1.97 -19.02
N GLY A 325 9.87 -2.76 -18.13
CA GLY A 325 9.33 -3.01 -16.79
C GLY A 325 9.29 -4.49 -16.47
N LEU A 326 10.03 -4.88 -15.42
CA LEU A 326 10.10 -6.25 -14.92
C LEU A 326 9.71 -6.29 -13.45
N THR A 327 8.66 -7.04 -13.14
CA THR A 327 8.27 -7.36 -11.76
C THR A 327 7.54 -8.68 -11.72
N ALA A 328 7.13 -9.14 -10.53
CA ALA A 328 6.30 -10.33 -10.41
C ALA A 328 4.92 -10.05 -11.03
N SER A 329 4.44 -10.95 -11.88
CA SER A 329 3.18 -10.80 -12.61
C SER A 329 2.74 -12.10 -13.26
N TYR A 330 1.61 -12.09 -13.95
CA TYR A 330 1.32 -13.13 -14.93
C TYR A 330 2.47 -13.27 -15.93
N SER A 331 2.66 -14.47 -16.42
CA SER A 331 3.75 -14.80 -17.33
C SER A 331 3.31 -15.82 -18.37
N ARG A 332 3.96 -15.79 -19.53
CA ARG A 332 3.75 -16.77 -20.58
C ARG A 332 4.61 -18.01 -20.32
N ASN A 333 3.98 -19.16 -20.19
CA ASN A 333 4.65 -20.46 -20.18
C ASN A 333 5.19 -20.84 -21.56
N LEU A 334 6.13 -21.80 -21.62
CA LEU A 334 6.72 -22.26 -22.89
C LEU A 334 5.69 -22.82 -23.89
N ASP A 335 4.59 -23.39 -23.40
CA ASP A 335 3.49 -23.92 -24.21
C ASP A 335 2.47 -22.84 -24.63
N GLY A 336 2.69 -21.59 -24.24
CA GLY A 336 1.82 -20.45 -24.55
C GLY A 336 0.69 -20.22 -23.56
N THR A 337 0.53 -21.07 -22.56
CA THR A 337 -0.46 -20.85 -21.47
C THR A 337 -0.01 -19.75 -20.53
N THR A 338 -0.96 -19.18 -19.77
CA THR A 338 -0.68 -18.17 -18.75
C THR A 338 -0.23 -18.85 -17.45
N GLY A 339 0.92 -18.42 -16.93
CA GLY A 339 1.47 -18.79 -15.64
C GLY A 339 1.74 -17.55 -14.78
N TYR A 340 2.67 -17.65 -13.84
CA TYR A 340 3.14 -16.55 -12.99
C TYR A 340 4.66 -16.61 -12.86
N SER A 341 5.34 -15.47 -12.78
CA SER A 341 6.79 -15.41 -12.59
C SER A 341 7.22 -14.08 -11.96
N ALA A 342 8.23 -14.12 -11.12
CA ALA A 342 8.93 -12.92 -10.67
C ALA A 342 9.97 -12.54 -11.74
N HIS A 343 9.60 -11.62 -12.65
CA HIS A 343 10.48 -11.14 -13.69
C HIS A 343 11.50 -10.16 -13.12
N GLN A 344 12.77 -10.39 -13.42
CA GLN A 344 13.93 -9.62 -13.00
C GLN A 344 15.11 -9.95 -13.94
N PRO A 345 16.24 -9.23 -13.93
CA PRO A 345 17.30 -9.42 -14.92
C PRO A 345 17.80 -10.86 -15.07
N ASN A 346 17.91 -11.62 -13.99
CA ASN A 346 18.33 -13.02 -14.02
C ASN A 346 17.16 -14.02 -14.22
N ASN A 347 15.93 -13.54 -14.33
CA ASN A 347 14.73 -14.33 -14.61
C ASN A 347 13.81 -13.60 -15.61
N ASP A 348 14.40 -13.01 -16.63
CA ASP A 348 13.68 -12.34 -17.71
C ASP A 348 13.15 -13.37 -18.71
N LYS A 349 11.86 -13.24 -19.05
CA LYS A 349 11.15 -14.13 -19.97
C LYS A 349 10.58 -13.39 -21.18
N GLY A 350 11.02 -12.15 -21.43
CA GLY A 350 10.48 -11.32 -22.51
C GLY A 350 9.04 -10.88 -22.26
N VAL A 351 8.68 -10.68 -20.99
CA VAL A 351 7.35 -10.23 -20.55
C VAL A 351 7.51 -8.89 -19.87
N VAL A 352 6.74 -7.91 -20.33
CA VAL A 352 6.64 -6.58 -19.73
C VAL A 352 5.46 -6.55 -18.76
N THR A 353 5.70 -6.00 -17.58
CA THR A 353 4.67 -5.80 -16.55
C THR A 353 4.42 -4.30 -16.38
N PRO A 354 3.28 -3.76 -16.84
CA PRO A 354 3.00 -2.33 -16.83
C PRO A 354 3.15 -1.65 -15.47
N THR A 355 2.74 -2.29 -14.39
CA THR A 355 2.86 -1.72 -13.04
C THR A 355 4.31 -1.36 -12.70
N ALA A 356 5.31 -2.12 -13.16
CA ALA A 356 6.72 -1.83 -12.90
C ALA A 356 7.14 -0.45 -13.42
N ALA A 357 6.76 -0.11 -14.65
CA ALA A 357 7.06 1.18 -15.26
C ALA A 357 6.15 2.31 -14.72
N LEU A 358 4.85 2.06 -14.60
CA LEU A 358 3.85 3.07 -14.20
C LEU A 358 4.02 3.49 -12.74
N SER A 359 4.24 2.53 -11.82
CA SER A 359 4.41 2.83 -10.39
C SER A 359 5.79 3.44 -10.07
N SER A 360 6.71 3.45 -11.02
CA SER A 360 8.01 4.11 -10.89
C SER A 360 7.97 5.61 -11.21
N ILE A 361 6.81 6.19 -11.53
CA ILE A 361 6.68 7.58 -11.99
C ILE A 361 7.27 8.59 -10.99
N ALA A 362 7.13 8.35 -9.69
CA ALA A 362 7.69 9.24 -8.68
C ALA A 362 9.23 9.21 -8.64
N TYR A 363 9.86 8.14 -9.12
CA TYR A 363 11.32 7.95 -9.13
C TYR A 363 11.95 8.33 -10.46
N SER A 364 11.26 8.01 -11.57
CA SER A 364 11.75 8.18 -12.94
C SER A 364 10.64 8.71 -13.86
N PRO A 365 10.15 9.96 -13.65
CA PRO A 365 8.95 10.46 -14.31
C PRO A 365 9.03 10.40 -15.83
N THR A 366 10.14 10.78 -16.44
CA THR A 366 10.29 10.78 -17.90
C THR A 366 10.17 9.36 -18.48
N LYS A 367 10.79 8.36 -17.85
CA LYS A 367 10.73 6.97 -18.31
C LYS A 367 9.30 6.41 -18.20
N SER A 368 8.63 6.69 -17.08
CA SER A 368 7.25 6.25 -16.84
C SER A 368 6.23 6.94 -17.76
N LEU A 369 6.38 8.24 -17.99
CA LEU A 369 5.52 8.98 -18.93
C LEU A 369 5.70 8.49 -20.37
N ASN A 370 6.92 8.23 -20.82
CA ASN A 370 7.16 7.65 -22.15
C ASN A 370 6.48 6.28 -22.28
N PHE A 371 6.56 5.43 -21.25
CA PHE A 371 5.85 4.15 -21.25
C PHE A 371 4.32 4.32 -21.28
N MET A 372 3.79 5.33 -20.59
CA MET A 372 2.36 5.65 -20.59
C MET A 372 1.90 6.09 -22.00
N HIS A 373 2.66 6.98 -22.67
CA HIS A 373 2.40 7.35 -24.05
C HIS A 373 2.46 6.14 -24.99
N TYR A 374 3.44 5.25 -24.79
CA TYR A 374 3.51 3.99 -25.55
C TYR A 374 2.23 3.18 -25.40
N LEU A 375 1.74 2.94 -24.18
CA LEU A 375 0.54 2.15 -23.93
C LEU A 375 -0.73 2.78 -24.53
N TYR A 376 -0.93 4.09 -24.38
CA TYR A 376 -2.18 4.75 -24.75
C TYR A 376 -2.20 5.28 -26.17
N GLU A 377 -1.04 5.56 -26.79
CA GLU A 377 -0.99 6.22 -28.10
C GLU A 377 -0.35 5.35 -29.19
N GLU A 378 0.72 4.60 -28.87
CA GLU A 378 1.45 3.85 -29.90
C GLU A 378 0.86 2.45 -30.12
N THR A 379 0.41 1.76 -29.07
CA THR A 379 -0.16 0.41 -29.18
C THR A 379 -1.64 0.41 -29.56
N GLY A 380 -2.31 1.56 -29.58
CA GLY A 380 -3.75 1.66 -29.89
C GLY A 380 -4.62 0.89 -28.90
N ASP A 381 -4.29 0.99 -27.63
CA ASP A 381 -4.96 0.32 -26.49
C ASP A 381 -4.85 -1.22 -26.52
N GLU A 382 -3.92 -1.80 -27.29
CA GLU A 382 -3.78 -3.26 -27.40
C GLU A 382 -3.57 -3.94 -26.03
N TYR A 383 -2.85 -3.25 -25.11
CA TYR A 383 -2.47 -3.77 -23.79
C TYR A 383 -3.29 -3.14 -22.65
N ILE A 384 -4.38 -2.46 -22.99
CA ILE A 384 -5.30 -1.82 -22.05
C ILE A 384 -6.67 -2.49 -22.14
N GLY A 385 -7.21 -2.90 -21.00
CA GLY A 385 -8.54 -3.47 -20.89
C GLY A 385 -9.52 -2.58 -20.12
N ALA A 386 -10.62 -3.16 -19.68
CA ALA A 386 -11.69 -2.44 -19.00
C ALA A 386 -11.26 -1.78 -17.67
N LEU A 387 -10.22 -2.33 -17.02
CA LEU A 387 -9.73 -1.89 -15.70
C LEU A 387 -8.34 -1.22 -15.77
N GLY A 388 -7.96 -0.75 -16.96
CA GLY A 388 -6.65 -0.16 -17.23
C GLY A 388 -5.67 -1.15 -17.85
N PRO A 389 -4.36 -0.94 -17.75
CA PRO A 389 -3.36 -1.83 -18.33
C PRO A 389 -3.49 -3.25 -17.80
N TYR A 390 -3.43 -4.22 -18.71
CA TYR A 390 -3.34 -5.63 -18.33
C TYR A 390 -2.09 -5.89 -17.49
N ASP A 391 -2.15 -6.93 -16.66
CA ASP A 391 -1.07 -7.26 -15.74
C ASP A 391 0.28 -7.53 -16.44
N ALA A 392 0.22 -8.20 -17.60
CA ALA A 392 1.44 -8.55 -18.35
C ALA A 392 1.18 -8.70 -19.85
N PHE A 393 2.20 -8.39 -20.66
CA PHE A 393 2.19 -8.61 -22.09
C PHE A 393 3.60 -8.88 -22.63
N SER A 394 3.69 -9.38 -23.86
CA SER A 394 4.96 -9.62 -24.56
C SER A 394 4.83 -9.33 -26.05
N PRO A 395 5.40 -8.25 -26.57
CA PRO A 395 5.45 -8.03 -28.01
C PRO A 395 6.25 -9.10 -28.75
N HIS A 396 7.28 -9.68 -28.10
CA HIS A 396 8.11 -10.73 -28.69
C HIS A 396 7.32 -12.00 -29.04
N TYR A 397 6.35 -12.36 -28.17
CA TYR A 397 5.53 -13.55 -28.36
C TYR A 397 4.13 -13.25 -28.88
N GLU A 398 3.84 -11.99 -29.24
CA GLU A 398 2.47 -11.55 -29.60
C GLU A 398 1.45 -12.06 -28.56
N TRP A 399 1.78 -11.89 -27.27
CA TRP A 399 1.02 -12.42 -26.16
C TRP A 399 0.67 -11.31 -25.16
N LYS A 400 -0.53 -11.40 -24.60
CA LYS A 400 -0.98 -10.63 -23.45
C LYS A 400 -1.85 -11.48 -22.54
N THR A 401 -1.97 -11.11 -21.29
CA THR A 401 -2.99 -11.64 -20.39
C THR A 401 -4.12 -10.62 -20.25
N GLU A 402 -5.36 -11.04 -20.47
CA GLU A 402 -6.53 -10.17 -20.24
C GLU A 402 -6.98 -10.31 -18.77
N ARG A 403 -6.05 -10.07 -17.84
CA ARG A 403 -6.19 -10.31 -16.41
C ARG A 403 -5.46 -9.24 -15.62
N TYR A 404 -5.84 -9.12 -14.33
CA TYR A 404 -5.31 -8.15 -13.39
C TYR A 404 -5.10 -8.81 -12.03
N LEU A 405 -4.09 -8.35 -11.29
CA LEU A 405 -3.85 -8.66 -9.88
C LEU A 405 -4.04 -7.42 -9.02
N ALA A 406 -4.71 -7.54 -7.87
CA ALA A 406 -4.94 -6.42 -6.97
C ALA A 406 -3.64 -5.79 -6.50
N ILE A 407 -2.65 -6.63 -6.21
CA ILE A 407 -1.35 -6.19 -5.68
C ILE A 407 -0.54 -5.38 -6.71
N ASP A 408 -0.69 -5.69 -8.01
CA ASP A 408 0.00 -4.98 -9.08
C ASP A 408 -0.76 -3.72 -9.51
N GLN A 409 -2.05 -3.86 -9.77
CA GLN A 409 -2.91 -2.73 -10.16
C GLN A 409 -2.97 -1.66 -9.08
N GLY A 410 -2.90 -2.08 -7.81
CA GLY A 410 -3.08 -1.21 -6.65
C GLY A 410 -1.97 -0.20 -6.42
N THR A 411 -0.76 -0.44 -6.89
CA THR A 411 0.37 0.47 -6.71
C THR A 411 0.33 1.68 -7.63
N ILE A 412 -0.34 1.56 -8.79
CA ILE A 412 -0.32 2.57 -9.86
C ILE A 412 -0.95 3.89 -9.38
N GLY A 413 -2.20 3.85 -8.91
CA GLY A 413 -2.93 5.05 -8.51
C GLY A 413 -2.24 5.86 -7.40
N PRO A 414 -1.82 5.23 -6.27
CA PRO A 414 -1.10 5.91 -5.20
C PRO A 414 0.23 6.52 -5.65
N MET A 415 1.01 5.85 -6.50
CA MET A 415 2.29 6.38 -6.99
C MET A 415 2.10 7.54 -7.97
N LEU A 416 1.06 7.51 -8.80
CA LEU A 416 0.66 8.65 -9.62
C LEU A 416 0.26 9.85 -8.74
N GLU A 417 -0.47 9.61 -7.65
CA GLU A 417 -0.88 10.66 -6.73
C GLU A 417 0.31 11.20 -5.93
N ASN A 418 1.23 10.35 -5.50
CA ASN A 418 2.47 10.80 -4.86
C ASN A 418 3.31 11.66 -5.81
N TYR A 419 3.39 11.31 -7.09
CA TYR A 419 4.04 12.15 -8.11
C TYR A 419 3.36 13.52 -8.25
N LYS A 420 2.01 13.58 -8.23
CA LYS A 420 1.24 14.83 -8.38
C LYS A 420 1.31 15.71 -7.12
N THR A 421 1.13 15.12 -5.95
CA THR A 421 0.80 15.86 -4.71
C THR A 421 1.55 15.39 -3.46
N GLN A 422 2.26 14.28 -3.53
CA GLN A 422 2.90 13.60 -2.38
C GLN A 422 1.87 13.20 -1.28
N LEU A 423 0.63 12.93 -1.66
CA LEU A 423 -0.48 12.76 -0.72
C LEU A 423 -0.19 11.70 0.34
N PHE A 424 0.09 10.46 -0.06
CA PHE A 424 0.26 9.35 0.88
C PHE A 424 1.56 9.48 1.67
N TRP A 425 2.62 9.99 1.05
CA TRP A 425 3.87 10.30 1.73
C TRP A 425 3.63 11.32 2.84
N ASN A 426 2.92 12.41 2.56
CA ASN A 426 2.61 13.43 3.57
C ASN A 426 1.71 12.88 4.69
N LEU A 427 0.70 12.07 4.37
CA LEU A 427 -0.16 11.47 5.38
C LEU A 427 0.64 10.56 6.31
N PHE A 428 1.38 9.60 5.77
CA PHE A 428 2.08 8.59 6.55
C PHE A 428 3.26 9.17 7.32
N MET A 429 4.13 9.94 6.65
CA MET A 429 5.35 10.49 7.27
C MET A 429 5.07 11.54 8.34
N ASN A 430 3.87 12.13 8.38
CA ASN A 430 3.48 13.07 9.44
C ASN A 430 2.80 12.39 10.63
N ALA A 431 2.42 11.13 10.53
CA ALA A 431 1.86 10.37 11.65
C ALA A 431 2.86 10.30 12.83
N PRO A 432 2.46 10.69 14.05
CA PRO A 432 3.39 10.80 15.17
C PRO A 432 4.11 9.49 15.51
N GLU A 433 3.40 8.37 15.44
CA GLU A 433 3.95 7.05 15.73
C GLU A 433 4.98 6.63 14.68
N ILE A 434 4.76 6.98 13.41
CA ILE A 434 5.70 6.69 12.31
C ILE A 434 6.99 7.50 12.51
N LYS A 435 6.88 8.79 12.82
CA LYS A 435 8.05 9.61 13.16
C LYS A 435 8.85 8.99 14.30
N GLN A 436 8.18 8.59 15.36
CA GLN A 436 8.81 7.95 16.52
C GLN A 436 9.45 6.60 16.15
N GLY A 437 8.75 5.75 15.37
CA GLY A 437 9.28 4.46 14.92
C GLY A 437 10.52 4.62 14.06
N LEU A 438 10.51 5.54 13.10
CA LEU A 438 11.65 5.87 12.26
C LEU A 438 12.85 6.33 13.08
N GLN A 439 12.65 7.25 14.05
CA GLN A 439 13.69 7.68 14.98
C GLN A 439 14.28 6.52 15.79
N ASN A 440 13.40 5.67 16.36
CA ASN A 440 13.81 4.52 17.16
C ASN A 440 14.72 3.57 16.37
N LEU A 441 14.48 3.44 15.05
CA LEU A 441 15.30 2.63 14.15
C LEU A 441 16.55 3.35 13.62
N GLY A 442 16.75 4.63 13.97
CA GLY A 442 17.90 5.42 13.56
C GLY A 442 17.77 6.05 12.17
N PHE A 443 16.55 6.19 11.66
CA PHE A 443 16.30 6.92 10.42
C PHE A 443 16.41 8.43 10.63
N THR A 444 16.81 9.12 9.58
CA THR A 444 16.80 10.57 9.43
C THR A 444 16.09 10.95 8.13
N SER A 445 15.50 12.13 8.10
CA SER A 445 14.89 12.68 6.89
C SER A 445 15.28 14.13 6.70
N SER A 446 15.54 14.54 5.45
CA SER A 446 15.70 15.94 5.08
C SER A 446 14.38 16.65 4.77
N GLU A 447 13.34 15.86 4.46
CA GLU A 447 12.03 16.37 4.03
C GLU A 447 11.04 16.48 5.21
N TYR A 448 11.16 15.59 6.20
CA TYR A 448 10.26 15.53 7.34
C TYR A 448 11.02 15.74 8.65
N ASP A 449 10.50 16.61 9.51
CA ASP A 449 10.98 16.72 10.88
C ASP A 449 10.52 15.47 11.65
N LEU A 450 11.40 14.51 11.79
CA LEU A 450 11.17 13.32 12.61
C LEU A 450 11.26 13.65 14.11
N GLY A 451 11.62 14.87 14.47
CA GLY A 451 11.90 15.29 15.84
C GLY A 451 13.34 14.98 16.26
N VAL A 452 13.76 15.48 17.41
CA VAL A 452 14.97 15.01 18.06
C VAL A 452 14.56 13.80 18.89
N ALA A 453 15.31 12.70 18.85
CA ALA A 453 15.14 11.64 19.84
C ALA A 453 15.43 12.28 21.21
N GLU A 454 14.38 12.84 21.85
CA GLU A 454 14.45 13.03 23.28
C GLU A 454 14.61 11.63 23.85
N ASP A 455 15.57 11.48 24.74
CA ASP A 455 15.72 10.26 25.55
C ASP A 455 14.40 9.97 26.27
N ILE A 456 13.42 9.34 25.54
CA ILE A 456 12.09 8.94 26.07
C ILE A 456 12.26 7.82 27.12
N ALA A 457 13.48 7.31 27.29
CA ALA A 457 13.79 6.38 28.36
C ALA A 457 13.52 6.95 29.77
N HIS A 458 13.21 8.26 29.93
CA HIS A 458 13.05 8.84 31.26
C HIS A 458 11.73 9.59 31.54
N ASN A 459 10.83 9.81 30.56
CA ASN A 459 9.64 10.63 30.82
C ASN A 459 8.27 10.04 30.46
N SER A 460 8.16 8.80 30.04
CA SER A 460 6.85 8.22 29.71
C SER A 460 6.15 7.68 30.95
N ILE A 461 5.09 8.38 31.35
CA ILE A 461 4.11 7.81 32.29
C ILE A 461 3.24 6.83 31.49
N GLN A 462 3.23 5.57 31.92
CA GLN A 462 2.37 4.53 31.35
C GLN A 462 1.20 4.25 32.28
N ILE A 463 0.00 4.11 31.74
CA ILE A 463 -1.22 3.86 32.51
C ILE A 463 -1.93 2.64 31.91
N PHE A 464 -1.96 1.56 32.67
CA PHE A 464 -2.54 0.27 32.23
C PHE A 464 -3.11 -0.54 33.41
N PRO A 465 -3.94 -1.59 33.16
CA PRO A 465 -4.47 -2.00 31.87
C PRO A 465 -5.53 -1.01 31.36
N ASN A 466 -5.72 -0.97 30.05
CA ASN A 466 -6.79 -0.21 29.42
C ASN A 466 -7.35 -1.03 28.23
N PRO A 467 -8.55 -1.60 28.33
CA PRO A 467 -9.56 -1.42 29.39
C PRO A 467 -9.18 -1.96 30.77
N ALA A 468 -9.70 -1.32 31.81
CA ALA A 468 -9.43 -1.67 33.19
C ALA A 468 -10.69 -2.20 33.92
N LEU A 469 -10.51 -3.19 34.81
CA LEU A 469 -11.57 -3.66 35.71
C LEU A 469 -11.62 -2.79 36.97
N ASP A 470 -10.79 -3.06 37.94
CA ASP A 470 -10.88 -2.44 39.28
C ASP A 470 -9.66 -1.57 39.61
N MET A 471 -8.57 -1.73 38.90
CA MET A 471 -7.29 -1.09 39.18
C MET A 471 -6.63 -0.56 37.92
N LEU A 472 -5.90 0.55 38.06
CA LEU A 472 -4.95 1.07 37.07
C LEU A 472 -3.57 1.13 37.71
N ASN A 473 -2.54 0.83 36.93
CA ASN A 473 -1.16 1.11 37.29
C ASN A 473 -0.72 2.38 36.55
N ILE A 474 -0.09 3.28 37.26
CA ILE A 474 0.63 4.42 36.72
C ILE A 474 2.11 4.11 36.93
N ILE A 475 2.81 3.75 35.83
CA ILE A 475 4.26 3.64 35.85
C ILE A 475 4.86 4.99 35.47
N SER A 476 5.74 5.50 36.28
CA SER A 476 6.36 6.81 36.12
C SER A 476 7.84 6.76 36.50
N ASN A 477 8.59 7.75 36.05
CA ASN A 477 9.94 7.96 36.54
C ASN A 477 9.98 8.60 37.93
N THR A 478 11.14 8.63 38.56
CA THR A 478 11.38 9.22 39.89
C THR A 478 11.02 10.70 39.95
N GLU A 479 11.17 11.46 38.86
CA GLU A 479 10.88 12.90 38.78
C GLU A 479 9.35 13.19 38.87
N SER A 480 8.53 12.23 38.46
CA SER A 480 7.08 12.32 38.48
C SER A 480 6.46 11.97 39.85
N ILE A 481 7.27 11.43 40.77
CA ILE A 481 6.79 11.10 42.13
C ILE A 481 6.42 12.40 42.84
N GLY A 482 5.20 12.42 43.41
CA GLY A 482 4.60 13.60 44.05
C GLY A 482 3.68 14.39 43.13
N SER A 483 3.71 14.18 41.79
CA SER A 483 2.78 14.80 40.87
C SER A 483 1.35 14.35 41.18
N LYS A 484 0.39 15.27 41.04
CA LYS A 484 -1.02 14.95 41.25
C LYS A 484 -1.64 14.45 39.95
N PHE A 485 -2.54 13.48 40.08
CA PHE A 485 -3.39 13.06 38.98
C PHE A 485 -4.86 13.26 39.30
N ARG A 486 -5.69 13.45 38.28
CA ARG A 486 -7.14 13.51 38.36
C ARG A 486 -7.77 12.66 37.25
N VAL A 487 -8.86 11.98 37.60
CA VAL A 487 -9.71 11.26 36.65
C VAL A 487 -10.98 12.05 36.45
N ILE A 488 -11.34 12.32 35.21
CA ILE A 488 -12.56 13.04 34.84
C ILE A 488 -13.47 12.14 34.02
N ASP A 489 -14.76 12.32 34.11
CA ASP A 489 -15.75 11.66 33.27
C ASP A 489 -15.87 12.35 31.88
N ASN A 490 -16.71 11.79 31.01
CA ASN A 490 -17.00 12.34 29.70
C ASN A 490 -17.69 13.73 29.69
N LEU A 491 -18.16 14.19 30.85
CA LEU A 491 -18.74 15.52 31.05
C LEU A 491 -17.72 16.50 31.67
N GLY A 492 -16.48 16.09 31.86
CA GLY A 492 -15.40 16.90 32.43
C GLY A 492 -15.46 17.00 33.95
N ARG A 493 -16.31 16.23 34.64
CA ARG A 493 -16.41 16.25 36.12
C ARG A 493 -15.32 15.37 36.72
N MET A 494 -14.59 15.89 37.70
CA MET A 494 -13.59 15.13 38.43
C MET A 494 -14.28 14.05 39.30
N VAL A 495 -13.93 12.78 39.04
CA VAL A 495 -14.52 11.61 39.72
C VAL A 495 -13.53 10.93 40.67
N LEU A 496 -12.23 11.14 40.47
CA LEU A 496 -11.17 10.61 41.31
C LEU A 496 -9.93 11.50 41.22
N PHE A 497 -9.15 11.59 42.30
CA PHE A 497 -7.87 12.29 42.32
C PHE A 497 -6.89 11.60 43.28
N GLY A 498 -5.60 11.82 43.07
CA GLY A 498 -4.54 11.27 43.89
C GLY A 498 -3.19 11.87 43.55
N SER A 499 -2.13 11.24 44.04
CA SER A 499 -0.75 11.57 43.70
C SER A 499 0.04 10.32 43.35
N ILE A 500 1.02 10.49 42.49
CA ILE A 500 2.00 9.45 42.15
C ILE A 500 2.90 9.24 43.35
N ALA A 501 2.74 8.11 44.04
CA ALA A 501 3.41 7.84 45.29
C ALA A 501 4.78 7.18 45.14
N GLN A 502 4.95 6.46 44.02
CA GLN A 502 6.16 5.68 43.68
C GLN A 502 6.14 5.38 42.17
N GLU A 503 7.24 4.87 41.65
CA GLU A 503 7.39 4.57 40.20
C GLU A 503 6.28 3.67 39.62
N ASN A 504 5.69 2.79 40.45
CA ASN A 504 4.48 2.04 40.08
C ASN A 504 3.38 2.37 41.10
N THR A 505 2.53 3.34 40.79
CA THR A 505 1.40 3.76 41.64
C THR A 505 0.13 3.06 41.17
N ILE A 506 -0.50 2.32 42.11
CA ILE A 506 -1.77 1.61 41.86
C ILE A 506 -2.93 2.54 42.22
N VAL A 507 -3.86 2.70 41.29
CA VAL A 507 -5.08 3.50 41.45
C VAL A 507 -6.30 2.60 41.49
N ASP A 508 -7.04 2.61 42.61
CA ASP A 508 -8.31 1.90 42.72
C ASP A 508 -9.42 2.68 42.01
N ILE A 509 -9.99 2.07 40.96
CA ILE A 509 -11.12 2.61 40.20
C ILE A 509 -12.41 1.81 40.36
N ASN A 510 -12.48 0.94 41.36
CA ASN A 510 -13.64 0.08 41.62
C ASN A 510 -14.93 0.88 41.87
N SER A 511 -14.81 2.07 42.43
CA SER A 511 -15.94 2.98 42.68
C SER A 511 -16.50 3.65 41.40
N LEU A 512 -15.80 3.58 40.29
CA LEU A 512 -16.25 4.16 39.02
C LEU A 512 -17.23 3.23 38.30
N SER A 513 -18.26 3.80 37.72
CA SER A 513 -19.19 3.06 36.86
C SER A 513 -18.51 2.66 35.56
N LYS A 514 -19.02 1.62 34.88
CA LYS A 514 -18.56 1.26 33.52
C LYS A 514 -18.69 2.47 32.61
N GLY A 515 -17.64 2.77 31.85
CA GLY A 515 -17.63 3.93 30.97
C GLY A 515 -16.24 4.43 30.60
N VAL A 516 -16.22 5.54 29.89
CA VAL A 516 -15.00 6.22 29.42
C VAL A 516 -14.66 7.35 30.36
N TYR A 517 -13.39 7.41 30.76
CA TYR A 517 -12.81 8.43 31.61
C TYR A 517 -11.50 8.95 31.03
N TYR A 518 -11.02 10.07 31.56
CA TYR A 518 -9.71 10.63 31.18
C TYR A 518 -8.90 10.85 32.45
N ILE A 519 -7.67 10.32 32.47
CA ILE A 519 -6.71 10.60 33.52
C ILE A 519 -5.77 11.71 33.06
N MET A 520 -5.52 12.68 33.91
CA MET A 520 -4.65 13.82 33.65
C MET A 520 -3.66 13.94 34.80
N ILE A 521 -2.38 14.19 34.49
CA ILE A 521 -1.32 14.38 35.49
C ILE A 521 -0.87 15.83 35.45
N GLU A 522 -0.88 16.47 36.60
CA GLU A 522 -0.51 17.88 36.75
C GLU A 522 1.00 18.07 36.45
N ASN A 523 1.34 19.19 35.83
CA ASN A 523 2.68 19.57 35.41
C ASN A 523 3.31 18.68 34.34
N GLN A 524 2.50 17.81 33.71
CA GLN A 524 2.89 17.01 32.57
C GLN A 524 1.79 17.06 31.52
N SER A 525 2.13 17.02 30.26
CA SER A 525 1.17 17.05 29.14
C SER A 525 0.43 15.70 28.98
N VAL A 526 0.38 14.88 30.03
CA VAL A 526 -0.23 13.56 30.00
C VAL A 526 -1.73 13.67 30.18
N LYS A 527 -2.47 13.32 29.13
CA LYS A 527 -3.92 13.11 29.16
C LYS A 527 -4.21 11.79 28.45
N GLN A 528 -4.62 10.78 29.18
CA GLN A 528 -4.91 9.46 28.63
C GLN A 528 -6.36 9.06 28.84
N LYS A 529 -7.01 8.55 27.80
CA LYS A 529 -8.34 7.94 27.85
C LYS A 529 -8.23 6.57 28.52
N ILE A 530 -9.09 6.28 29.47
CA ILE A 530 -9.22 4.97 30.12
C ILE A 530 -10.65 4.46 29.99
N MET A 531 -10.80 3.16 29.81
CA MET A 531 -12.09 2.49 29.73
C MET A 531 -12.26 1.58 30.94
N LYS A 532 -13.32 1.83 31.75
CA LYS A 532 -13.75 0.98 32.86
C LYS A 532 -14.75 -0.06 32.37
N MET A 533 -14.44 -1.34 32.55
CA MET A 533 -15.31 -2.47 32.19
C MET A 533 -16.28 -2.87 33.31
#